data_46ecd04055f48ea97f8569670e9164e6
#
_entry.id   46ecd04055f48ea97f8569670e9164e6
#
_cell.length_a   1.000
_cell.length_b   1.000
_cell.length_c   1.000
_cell.angle_alpha   90.00
_cell.angle_beta   90.00
_cell.angle_gamma   90.00
#
_symmetry.space_group_name_H-M   'P 1'
#
loop_
_entity.id
_entity.type
_entity.pdbx_description
1 polymer ?
#
loop_
_entity_poly.entity_id
_entity_poly.type
_entity_poly.pdbx_seq_one_letter_code
_entity_poly.pdbx_strand_id
1 'polypeptide(L)'
;FLESYLEMTRQFKDMTICELQWSDSITQLPDVEVIKSKKSVAELCRKLIEAYRKGNGKSMPVDGKEFMAKEAVFYINDVSAIKKIVRKNNLKADEVNIICSSKSENVKQLNELSRETGEKFVIGDIPGKGEPHKMFTFCTSTVYLGADFYSTNAYTYIFANPQIKSMTVDVSVDLQQIIGRQRLEENPFRNSATLYFNTRKSEVTKEELENSIREKKEKTMRQIDNY
;
A
#
# COMPACT_ATOMS: atom_id res chain seq x y z
N PHE A 1 3.11 -11.93 -16.77
CA PHE A 1 3.29 -10.46 -16.76
C PHE A 1 4.51 -10.05 -17.58
N LEU A 2 5.66 -10.70 -17.37
CA LEU A 2 6.90 -10.41 -18.11
C LEU A 2 6.73 -10.67 -19.61
N GLU A 3 6.15 -11.80 -19.99
CA GLU A 3 5.86 -12.14 -21.40
C GLU A 3 5.01 -11.07 -22.08
N SER A 4 3.88 -10.67 -21.47
CA SER A 4 3.01 -9.65 -22.03
C SER A 4 3.70 -8.29 -22.17
N TYR A 5 4.58 -7.94 -21.22
CA TYR A 5 5.34 -6.69 -21.27
C TYR A 5 6.40 -6.71 -22.37
N LEU A 6 7.08 -7.85 -22.55
CA LEU A 6 8.12 -8.05 -23.55
C LEU A 6 7.53 -8.09 -24.98
N GLU A 7 6.35 -8.70 -25.16
CA GLU A 7 5.62 -8.69 -26.41
C GLU A 7 5.16 -7.29 -26.84
N MET A 8 4.75 -6.46 -25.87
CA MET A 8 4.29 -5.09 -26.12
C MET A 8 5.41 -4.06 -26.37
N THR A 9 6.64 -4.38 -25.97
CA THR A 9 7.74 -3.43 -26.04
C THR A 9 8.68 -3.75 -27.21
N ARG A 10 8.56 -3.00 -28.32
CA ARG A 10 9.37 -3.19 -29.55
C ARG A 10 10.88 -3.30 -29.28
N GLN A 11 11.37 -2.63 -28.24
CA GLN A 11 12.79 -2.59 -27.86
C GLN A 11 13.32 -3.95 -27.38
N PHE A 12 12.44 -4.87 -26.96
CA PHE A 12 12.83 -6.19 -26.44
C PHE A 12 12.56 -7.33 -27.42
N LYS A 13 12.00 -7.02 -28.61
CA LYS A 13 11.54 -8.03 -29.57
C LYS A 13 12.64 -8.99 -30.06
N ASP A 14 13.87 -8.53 -30.07
CA ASP A 14 15.04 -9.31 -30.55
C ASP A 14 16.01 -9.68 -29.43
N MET A 15 15.60 -9.53 -28.16
CA MET A 15 16.43 -9.89 -27.01
C MET A 15 16.23 -11.33 -26.60
N THR A 16 17.32 -12.01 -26.23
CA THR A 16 17.24 -13.31 -25.56
C THR A 16 16.79 -13.10 -24.13
N ILE A 17 15.66 -13.72 -23.79
CA ILE A 17 15.08 -13.66 -22.45
C ILE A 17 15.57 -14.86 -21.67
N CYS A 18 16.23 -14.63 -20.53
CA CYS A 18 16.58 -15.67 -19.57
C CYS A 18 15.65 -15.56 -18.35
N GLU A 19 14.75 -16.51 -18.17
CA GLU A 19 13.89 -16.61 -16.99
C GLU A 19 14.58 -17.45 -15.92
N LEU A 20 14.79 -16.85 -14.74
CA LEU A 20 15.27 -17.59 -13.57
C LEU A 20 14.07 -18.12 -12.81
N GLN A 21 13.89 -19.42 -12.82
CA GLN A 21 12.85 -20.10 -12.04
C GLN A 21 13.43 -20.55 -10.69
N TRP A 22 12.78 -20.13 -9.62
CA TRP A 22 13.08 -20.59 -8.26
C TRP A 22 12.16 -21.74 -7.90
N SER A 23 12.66 -22.69 -7.12
CA SER A 23 11.80 -23.77 -6.63
C SER A 23 10.76 -23.24 -5.65
N ASP A 24 9.54 -23.81 -5.66
CA ASP A 24 8.45 -23.42 -4.75
C ASP A 24 8.84 -23.49 -3.27
N SER A 25 9.83 -24.34 -2.92
CA SER A 25 10.36 -24.44 -1.56
C SER A 25 11.12 -23.20 -1.07
N ILE A 26 11.55 -22.31 -1.99
CA ILE A 26 12.26 -21.07 -1.67
C ILE A 26 11.30 -19.89 -1.70
N THR A 27 10.17 -20.02 -2.39
CA THR A 27 9.18 -18.95 -2.53
C THR A 27 8.23 -18.96 -1.34
N GLN A 28 8.42 -18.03 -0.42
CA GLN A 28 7.44 -17.79 0.64
C GLN A 28 6.28 -16.98 0.05
N LEU A 29 5.11 -17.60 -0.08
CA LEU A 29 3.90 -16.88 -0.45
C LEU A 29 3.46 -15.96 0.71
N PRO A 30 3.13 -14.70 0.41
CA PRO A 30 2.65 -13.80 1.43
C PRO A 30 1.25 -14.20 1.92
N ASP A 31 1.01 -14.04 3.22
CA ASP A 31 -0.32 -14.20 3.81
C ASP A 31 -1.08 -12.88 3.74
N VAL A 32 -2.12 -12.84 2.91
CA VAL A 32 -2.92 -11.64 2.68
C VAL A 32 -4.37 -11.85 3.08
N GLU A 33 -4.76 -11.23 4.18
CA GLU A 33 -6.16 -11.13 4.56
C GLU A 33 -6.89 -10.09 3.69
N VAL A 34 -7.86 -10.50 2.90
CA VAL A 34 -8.65 -9.60 2.04
C VAL A 34 -10.00 -9.29 2.69
N ILE A 35 -10.21 -8.03 3.04
CA ILE A 35 -11.43 -7.55 3.69
C ILE A 35 -12.20 -6.63 2.75
N LYS A 36 -13.35 -7.11 2.25
CA LYS A 36 -14.31 -6.28 1.52
C LYS A 36 -15.03 -5.32 2.46
N SER A 37 -15.05 -4.04 2.13
CA SER A 37 -15.70 -3.05 2.98
C SER A 37 -16.43 -1.98 2.17
N LYS A 38 -17.61 -1.58 2.66
CA LYS A 38 -18.35 -0.40 2.19
C LYS A 38 -17.98 0.86 2.98
N LYS A 39 -17.14 0.73 4.03
CA LYS A 39 -16.69 1.85 4.85
C LYS A 39 -15.64 2.66 4.11
N SER A 40 -15.60 3.95 4.37
CA SER A 40 -14.55 4.80 3.84
C SER A 40 -13.18 4.43 4.43
N VAL A 41 -12.12 4.71 3.68
CA VAL A 41 -10.73 4.51 4.15
C VAL A 41 -10.49 5.23 5.49
N ALA A 42 -11.05 6.44 5.64
CA ALA A 42 -10.92 7.20 6.88
C ALA A 42 -11.57 6.52 8.09
N GLU A 43 -12.71 5.84 7.92
CA GLU A 43 -13.36 5.09 9.00
C GLU A 43 -12.58 3.83 9.36
N LEU A 44 -12.04 3.12 8.36
CA LEU A 44 -11.22 1.95 8.59
C LEU A 44 -9.94 2.31 9.34
N CYS A 45 -9.23 3.34 8.86
CA CYS A 45 -8.02 3.85 9.54
C CYS A 45 -8.31 4.32 10.97
N ARG A 46 -9.44 5.00 11.22
CA ARG A 46 -9.81 5.42 12.57
C ARG A 46 -9.87 4.24 13.53
N LYS A 47 -10.52 3.15 13.14
CA LYS A 47 -10.61 1.94 13.97
C LYS A 47 -9.26 1.32 14.26
N LEU A 48 -8.39 1.25 13.24
CA LEU A 48 -7.04 0.71 13.40
C LEU A 48 -6.19 1.61 14.31
N ILE A 49 -6.21 2.92 14.09
CA ILE A 49 -5.48 3.90 14.91
C ILE A 49 -5.91 3.81 16.38
N GLU A 50 -7.22 3.76 16.64
CA GLU A 50 -7.76 3.59 18.00
C GLU A 50 -7.30 2.27 18.65
N ALA A 51 -7.25 1.18 17.87
CA ALA A 51 -6.77 -0.12 18.33
C ALA A 51 -5.29 -0.07 18.71
N TYR A 52 -4.43 0.46 17.82
CA TYR A 52 -3.00 0.57 18.09
C TYR A 52 -2.68 1.47 19.30
N ARG A 53 -3.35 2.61 19.44
CA ARG A 53 -3.19 3.49 20.61
C ARG A 53 -3.58 2.84 21.93
N LYS A 54 -4.48 1.86 21.89
CA LYS A 54 -4.86 1.03 23.05
C LYS A 54 -3.96 -0.20 23.26
N GLY A 55 -2.93 -0.37 22.44
CA GLY A 55 -2.07 -1.55 22.47
C GLY A 55 -2.70 -2.80 21.85
N ASN A 56 -3.78 -2.67 21.09
CA ASN A 56 -4.52 -3.75 20.41
C ASN A 56 -4.25 -3.74 18.89
N GLY A 57 -2.97 -3.71 18.50
CA GLY A 57 -2.57 -3.85 17.11
C GLY A 57 -2.89 -5.24 16.53
N LYS A 58 -2.49 -5.49 15.28
CA LYS A 58 -2.62 -6.83 14.70
C LYS A 58 -1.81 -7.82 15.53
N SER A 59 -2.39 -8.97 15.84
CA SER A 59 -1.70 -10.04 16.55
C SER A 59 -1.56 -11.29 15.67
N MET A 60 -0.52 -12.08 15.97
CA MET A 60 -0.31 -13.42 15.40
C MET A 60 0.43 -14.30 16.40
N PRO A 61 0.19 -15.62 16.39
CA PRO A 61 0.93 -16.56 17.21
C PRO A 61 2.36 -16.73 16.68
N VAL A 62 3.34 -16.59 17.56
CA VAL A 62 4.76 -16.86 17.29
C VAL A 62 5.28 -17.74 18.43
N ASP A 63 5.77 -18.92 18.13
CA ASP A 63 6.28 -19.88 19.13
C ASP A 63 5.32 -20.14 20.30
N GLY A 64 4.00 -20.21 20.02
CA GLY A 64 2.97 -20.45 21.02
C GLY A 64 2.62 -19.25 21.89
N LYS A 65 3.21 -18.09 21.64
CA LYS A 65 2.86 -16.81 22.30
C LYS A 65 2.21 -15.87 21.30
N GLU A 66 1.26 -15.07 21.79
CA GLU A 66 0.67 -14.03 20.95
C GLU A 66 1.62 -12.83 20.84
N PHE A 67 2.03 -12.54 19.62
CA PHE A 67 2.86 -11.39 19.30
C PHE A 67 1.98 -10.29 18.70
N MET A 68 2.13 -9.05 19.17
CA MET A 68 1.29 -7.93 18.78
C MET A 68 2.10 -6.84 18.07
N ALA A 69 1.62 -6.41 16.91
CA ALA A 69 2.21 -5.30 16.18
C ALA A 69 2.02 -3.99 16.96
N LYS A 70 3.09 -3.23 17.10
CA LYS A 70 3.10 -1.90 17.74
C LYS A 70 3.14 -0.75 16.75
N GLU A 71 3.47 -1.05 15.51
CA GLU A 71 3.59 -0.10 14.41
C GLU A 71 2.69 -0.54 13.24
N ALA A 72 2.11 0.43 12.54
CA ALA A 72 1.27 0.18 11.38
C ALA A 72 1.77 0.97 10.18
N VAL A 73 1.97 0.27 9.05
CA VAL A 73 2.27 0.89 7.76
C VAL A 73 1.01 0.87 6.90
N PHE A 74 0.50 2.06 6.56
CA PHE A 74 -0.71 2.25 5.77
C PHE A 74 -0.36 2.65 4.34
N TYR A 75 -0.66 1.80 3.38
CA TYR A 75 -0.51 2.11 1.96
C TYR A 75 -1.81 2.72 1.43
N ILE A 76 -1.79 4.04 1.25
CA ILE A 76 -2.92 4.86 0.80
C ILE A 76 -2.41 5.82 -0.27
N ASN A 77 -2.65 5.54 -1.53
CA ASN A 77 -2.13 6.35 -2.64
C ASN A 77 -2.95 7.63 -2.89
N ASP A 78 -3.20 8.37 -1.82
CA ASP A 78 -3.93 9.65 -1.83
C ASP A 78 -3.51 10.51 -0.62
N VAL A 79 -2.68 11.53 -0.85
CA VAL A 79 -2.21 12.45 0.22
C VAL A 79 -3.36 13.23 0.84
N SER A 80 -4.42 13.55 0.07
CA SER A 80 -5.61 14.23 0.58
C SER A 80 -6.38 13.35 1.58
N ALA A 81 -6.46 12.05 1.29
CA ALA A 81 -7.03 11.08 2.23
C ALA A 81 -6.16 10.95 3.50
N ILE A 82 -4.84 10.86 3.36
CA ILE A 82 -3.89 10.82 4.48
C ILE A 82 -4.06 12.08 5.37
N LYS A 83 -4.05 13.27 4.77
CA LYS A 83 -4.31 14.54 5.47
C LYS A 83 -5.59 14.49 6.31
N LYS A 84 -6.70 14.02 5.72
CA LYS A 84 -7.99 13.88 6.41
C LYS A 84 -7.92 12.89 7.58
N ILE A 85 -7.21 11.78 7.42
CA ILE A 85 -7.04 10.75 8.45
C ILE A 85 -6.24 11.33 9.63
N VAL A 86 -5.09 11.93 9.37
CA VAL A 86 -4.22 12.54 10.39
C VAL A 86 -5.00 13.58 11.20
N ARG A 87 -5.66 14.52 10.52
CA ARG A 87 -6.45 15.56 11.17
C ARG A 87 -7.61 15.00 12.01
N LYS A 88 -8.44 14.13 11.44
CA LYS A 88 -9.63 13.59 12.13
C LYS A 88 -9.31 12.74 13.34
N ASN A 89 -8.13 12.14 13.39
CA ASN A 89 -7.69 11.31 14.51
C ASN A 89 -6.76 12.05 15.48
N ASN A 90 -6.57 13.35 15.29
CA ASN A 90 -5.67 14.17 16.10
C ASN A 90 -4.30 13.52 16.28
N LEU A 91 -3.74 13.00 15.17
CA LEU A 91 -2.43 12.38 15.19
C LEU A 91 -1.35 13.47 15.34
N LYS A 92 -0.37 13.20 16.18
CA LYS A 92 0.76 14.11 16.42
C LYS A 92 1.90 13.85 15.44
N ALA A 93 2.72 14.85 15.22
CA ALA A 93 3.85 14.74 14.29
C ALA A 93 4.91 13.71 14.73
N ASP A 94 5.01 13.44 16.03
CA ASP A 94 5.88 12.40 16.58
C ASP A 94 5.31 10.97 16.42
N GLU A 95 3.99 10.82 16.32
CA GLU A 95 3.33 9.53 16.07
C GLU A 95 3.34 9.12 14.59
N VAL A 96 3.49 10.10 13.66
CA VAL A 96 3.20 9.89 12.23
C VAL A 96 4.41 10.16 11.34
N ASN A 97 4.68 9.22 10.45
CA ASN A 97 5.56 9.39 9.30
C ASN A 97 4.73 9.39 8.01
N ILE A 98 4.88 10.41 7.14
CA ILE A 98 4.14 10.50 5.87
C ILE A 98 5.16 10.49 4.74
N ILE A 99 5.12 9.41 3.93
CA ILE A 99 6.07 9.18 2.84
C ILE A 99 5.32 9.29 1.51
N CYS A 100 5.62 10.34 0.78
CA CYS A 100 5.03 10.61 -0.53
C CYS A 100 6.04 11.34 -1.42
N SER A 101 5.70 11.50 -2.70
CA SER A 101 6.56 12.26 -3.62
C SER A 101 6.63 13.74 -3.24
N SER A 102 7.77 14.38 -3.52
CA SER A 102 8.03 15.80 -3.25
C SER A 102 7.35 16.78 -4.24
N LYS A 103 6.27 16.34 -4.90
CA LYS A 103 5.48 17.21 -5.78
C LYS A 103 4.92 18.40 -4.99
N SER A 104 4.90 19.57 -5.61
CA SER A 104 4.44 20.82 -4.99
C SER A 104 3.05 20.72 -4.34
N GLU A 105 2.15 19.97 -4.96
CA GLU A 105 0.80 19.73 -4.41
C GLU A 105 0.82 18.96 -3.09
N ASN A 106 1.65 17.94 -2.98
CA ASN A 106 1.80 17.15 -1.74
C ASN A 106 2.40 18.01 -0.62
N VAL A 107 3.45 18.79 -0.94
CA VAL A 107 4.06 19.72 0.00
C VAL A 107 3.04 20.75 0.49
N LYS A 108 2.22 21.31 -0.42
CA LYS A 108 1.14 22.23 -0.08
C LYS A 108 0.14 21.60 0.89
N GLN A 109 -0.29 20.36 0.64
CA GLN A 109 -1.23 19.66 1.51
C GLN A 109 -0.68 19.41 2.92
N LEU A 110 0.62 19.07 3.06
CA LEU A 110 1.26 18.90 4.36
C LEU A 110 1.45 20.23 5.09
N ASN A 111 1.76 21.32 4.37
CA ASN A 111 1.81 22.66 4.94
C ASN A 111 0.43 23.13 5.42
N GLU A 112 -0.62 22.81 4.71
CA GLU A 112 -2.00 23.06 5.15
C GLU A 112 -2.35 22.25 6.40
N LEU A 113 -2.01 20.95 6.41
CA LEU A 113 -2.19 20.09 7.59
C LEU A 113 -1.47 20.69 8.82
N SER A 114 -0.23 21.13 8.63
CA SER A 114 0.56 21.73 9.70
C SER A 114 -0.09 23.01 10.26
N ARG A 115 -0.64 23.86 9.39
CA ARG A 115 -1.37 25.07 9.82
C ARG A 115 -2.68 24.74 10.52
N GLU A 116 -3.41 23.73 10.05
CA GLU A 116 -4.70 23.33 10.62
C GLU A 116 -4.56 22.67 12.00
N THR A 117 -3.45 22.00 12.26
CA THR A 117 -3.24 21.21 13.50
C THR A 117 -2.31 21.90 14.50
N GLY A 118 -1.51 22.86 14.09
CA GLY A 118 -0.44 23.45 14.90
C GLY A 118 0.80 22.55 15.05
N GLU A 119 0.81 21.38 14.41
CA GLU A 119 1.92 20.42 14.39
C GLU A 119 2.74 20.60 13.10
N LYS A 120 4.02 20.24 13.11
CA LYS A 120 4.85 20.34 11.90
C LYS A 120 4.89 18.99 11.17
N PHE A 121 4.08 18.86 10.13
CA PHE A 121 4.13 17.70 9.22
C PHE A 121 4.99 18.01 8.00
N VAL A 122 5.90 17.09 7.69
CA VAL A 122 6.78 17.15 6.52
C VAL A 122 6.76 15.82 5.79
N ILE A 123 7.24 15.79 4.56
CA ILE A 123 7.52 14.52 3.88
C ILE A 123 8.65 13.85 4.66
N GLY A 124 8.36 12.64 5.14
CA GLY A 124 9.31 11.86 5.91
C GLY A 124 10.12 10.91 5.05
N ASP A 125 11.17 10.40 5.64
CA ASP A 125 12.02 9.34 5.07
C ASP A 125 11.72 8.00 5.72
N ILE A 126 12.13 6.92 5.07
CA ILE A 126 12.07 5.59 5.67
C ILE A 126 13.25 5.44 6.63
N PRO A 127 12.99 5.10 7.90
CA PRO A 127 14.06 4.89 8.86
C PRO A 127 15.00 3.78 8.40
N GLY A 128 16.31 4.00 8.59
CA GLY A 128 17.33 3.01 8.30
C GLY A 128 17.29 1.81 9.28
N LYS A 129 18.11 0.81 8.99
CA LYS A 129 18.21 -0.37 9.88
C LYS A 129 18.70 0.04 11.27
N GLY A 130 17.92 -0.27 12.29
CA GLY A 130 18.23 0.06 13.69
C GLY A 130 17.73 1.44 14.13
N GLU A 131 17.13 2.23 13.24
CA GLU A 131 16.50 3.50 13.60
C GLU A 131 15.06 3.27 14.09
N PRO A 132 14.56 4.11 15.02
CA PRO A 132 13.20 3.98 15.53
C PRO A 132 12.15 4.35 14.46
N HIS A 133 11.11 3.55 14.37
CA HIS A 133 9.94 3.83 13.56
C HIS A 133 8.88 4.57 14.37
N LYS A 134 8.07 5.39 13.71
CA LYS A 134 6.88 5.98 14.33
C LYS A 134 5.73 4.97 14.33
N MET A 135 4.80 5.14 15.27
CA MET A 135 3.67 4.22 15.43
C MET A 135 2.86 4.07 14.13
N PHE A 136 2.71 5.15 13.36
CA PHE A 136 1.94 5.15 12.11
C PHE A 136 2.79 5.68 10.96
N THR A 137 2.98 4.86 9.93
CA THR A 137 3.59 5.29 8.68
C THR A 137 2.54 5.27 7.56
N PHE A 138 2.32 6.40 6.90
CA PHE A 138 1.43 6.51 5.75
C PHE A 138 2.25 6.63 4.47
N CYS A 139 2.01 5.74 3.52
CA CYS A 139 2.77 5.64 2.27
C CYS A 139 1.87 5.82 1.05
N THR A 140 2.37 6.54 0.05
CA THR A 140 1.80 6.54 -1.30
C THR A 140 2.55 5.56 -2.20
N SER A 141 2.17 5.46 -3.49
CA SER A 141 2.85 4.60 -4.47
C SER A 141 4.34 4.88 -4.66
N THR A 142 4.85 6.00 -4.15
CA THR A 142 6.28 6.35 -4.18
C THR A 142 7.16 5.27 -3.54
N VAL A 143 6.62 4.50 -2.58
CA VAL A 143 7.35 3.46 -1.86
C VAL A 143 6.97 2.02 -2.26
N TYR A 144 6.18 1.85 -3.31
CA TYR A 144 5.85 0.48 -3.79
C TYR A 144 7.09 -0.21 -4.34
N LEU A 145 7.96 0.55 -4.99
CA LEU A 145 9.20 0.08 -5.58
C LEU A 145 10.42 0.73 -4.89
N GLY A 146 11.40 -0.09 -4.54
CA GLY A 146 12.71 0.41 -4.09
C GLY A 146 12.79 0.97 -2.66
N ALA A 147 11.81 0.69 -1.81
CA ALA A 147 11.77 1.18 -0.43
C ALA A 147 11.69 0.02 0.54
N ASP A 148 12.64 -0.09 1.47
CA ASP A 148 12.70 -1.17 2.45
C ASP A 148 12.45 -0.65 3.86
N PHE A 149 11.55 -1.31 4.60
CA PHE A 149 11.24 -1.04 6.00
C PHE A 149 11.98 -2.05 6.89
N TYR A 150 12.63 -1.53 7.93
CA TYR A 150 13.42 -2.32 8.88
C TYR A 150 12.82 -2.30 10.29
N SER A 151 11.48 -2.38 10.38
CA SER A 151 10.81 -2.53 11.67
C SER A 151 10.77 -3.97 12.12
N THR A 152 10.92 -4.21 13.41
CA THR A 152 10.81 -5.54 14.05
C THR A 152 9.37 -5.93 14.36
N ASN A 153 8.40 -5.00 14.24
CA ASN A 153 7.03 -5.27 14.69
C ASN A 153 5.94 -4.50 13.92
N ALA A 154 6.26 -3.93 12.76
CA ALA A 154 5.29 -3.23 11.93
C ALA A 154 4.42 -4.23 11.15
N TYR A 155 3.11 -3.95 11.10
CA TYR A 155 2.16 -4.65 10.26
C TYR A 155 1.69 -3.77 9.09
N THR A 156 1.48 -4.40 7.93
CA THR A 156 1.12 -3.73 6.69
C THR A 156 -0.38 -3.75 6.42
N TYR A 157 -0.96 -2.57 6.19
CA TYR A 157 -2.34 -2.38 5.77
C TYR A 157 -2.38 -1.69 4.41
N ILE A 158 -3.13 -2.26 3.47
CA ILE A 158 -3.25 -1.76 2.10
C ILE A 158 -4.70 -1.37 1.85
N PHE A 159 -4.93 -0.19 1.28
CA PHE A 159 -6.27 0.32 0.99
C PHE A 159 -6.47 0.50 -0.51
N ALA A 160 -7.31 -0.33 -1.10
CA ALA A 160 -7.69 -0.25 -2.49
C ALA A 160 -9.11 0.29 -2.65
N ASN A 161 -9.28 1.28 -3.52
CA ASN A 161 -10.58 1.82 -3.90
C ASN A 161 -10.68 1.91 -5.42
N PRO A 162 -11.39 1.00 -6.09
CA PRO A 162 -11.49 0.98 -7.54
C PRO A 162 -12.26 2.17 -8.13
N GLN A 163 -12.95 2.95 -7.31
CA GLN A 163 -13.64 4.17 -7.74
C GLN A 163 -12.69 5.36 -7.87
N ILE A 164 -11.50 5.27 -7.29
CA ILE A 164 -10.48 6.31 -7.32
C ILE A 164 -9.27 5.74 -8.06
N LYS A 165 -8.99 6.26 -9.24
CA LYS A 165 -7.92 5.73 -10.12
C LYS A 165 -6.57 5.61 -9.43
N SER A 166 -6.19 6.59 -8.62
CA SER A 166 -4.92 6.57 -7.88
C SER A 166 -4.87 5.50 -6.78
N MET A 167 -6.02 5.03 -6.30
CA MET A 167 -6.12 4.03 -5.23
C MET A 167 -6.44 2.62 -5.75
N THR A 168 -6.28 2.37 -7.04
CA THR A 168 -6.28 1.00 -7.57
C THR A 168 -4.96 0.33 -7.22
N VAL A 169 -5.01 -0.94 -6.83
CA VAL A 169 -3.85 -1.78 -6.54
C VAL A 169 -3.88 -2.96 -7.49
N ASP A 170 -2.82 -3.14 -8.25
CA ASP A 170 -2.65 -4.33 -9.08
C ASP A 170 -2.20 -5.50 -8.19
N VAL A 171 -3.01 -6.57 -8.19
CA VAL A 171 -2.77 -7.73 -7.32
C VAL A 171 -1.50 -8.49 -7.74
N SER A 172 -1.22 -8.53 -9.04
CA SER A 172 -0.08 -9.28 -9.58
C SER A 172 1.24 -8.52 -9.50
N VAL A 173 1.20 -7.19 -9.37
CA VAL A 173 2.42 -6.35 -9.36
C VAL A 173 2.53 -5.57 -8.06
N ASP A 174 1.61 -4.62 -7.81
CA ASP A 174 1.71 -3.70 -6.67
C ASP A 174 1.64 -4.43 -5.33
N LEU A 175 0.69 -5.37 -5.19
CA LEU A 175 0.46 -6.08 -3.94
C LEU A 175 1.69 -6.88 -3.52
N GLN A 176 2.30 -7.61 -4.45
CA GLN A 176 3.53 -8.38 -4.17
C GLN A 176 4.70 -7.47 -3.78
N GLN A 177 4.83 -6.33 -4.48
CA GLN A 177 5.88 -5.37 -4.17
C GLN A 177 5.71 -4.75 -2.79
N ILE A 178 4.50 -4.38 -2.41
CA ILE A 178 4.18 -3.78 -1.11
C ILE A 178 4.50 -4.75 0.04
N ILE A 179 4.05 -6.00 -0.05
CA ILE A 179 4.23 -6.98 1.02
C ILE A 179 5.71 -7.29 1.25
N GLY A 180 6.51 -7.36 0.19
CA GLY A 180 7.94 -7.58 0.28
C GLY A 180 8.75 -6.42 0.87
N ARG A 181 8.15 -5.31 1.29
CA ARG A 181 8.89 -4.15 1.81
C ARG A 181 9.38 -4.29 3.26
N GLN A 182 8.74 -5.12 4.07
CA GLN A 182 9.23 -5.44 5.43
C GLN A 182 10.40 -6.43 5.34
N ARG A 183 11.62 -5.98 5.64
CA ARG A 183 12.83 -6.76 5.36
C ARG A 183 13.43 -7.51 6.54
N LEU A 184 13.11 -7.11 7.77
CA LEU A 184 13.70 -7.76 8.95
C LEU A 184 13.06 -9.15 9.16
N GLU A 185 13.94 -10.14 9.33
CA GLU A 185 13.54 -11.53 9.63
C GLU A 185 12.90 -11.66 11.00
N GLU A 186 13.31 -10.80 11.91
CA GLU A 186 12.81 -10.70 13.27
C GLU A 186 11.37 -10.15 13.32
N ASN A 187 10.88 -9.54 12.23
CA ASN A 187 9.49 -9.10 12.16
C ASN A 187 8.58 -10.27 11.76
N PRO A 188 7.77 -10.81 12.67
CA PRO A 188 6.90 -11.95 12.36
C PRO A 188 5.82 -11.59 11.34
N PHE A 189 5.53 -10.30 11.14
CA PHE A 189 4.53 -9.81 10.19
C PHE A 189 5.10 -9.53 8.79
N ARG A 190 6.39 -9.77 8.55
CA ARG A 190 7.08 -9.35 7.31
C ARG A 190 6.42 -9.84 6.01
N ASN A 191 5.80 -11.01 6.05
CA ASN A 191 5.14 -11.63 4.91
C ASN A 191 3.61 -11.58 5.00
N SER A 192 3.07 -10.76 5.90
CA SER A 192 1.62 -10.68 6.14
C SER A 192 1.11 -9.27 5.90
N ALA A 193 -0.09 -9.15 5.34
CA ALA A 193 -0.76 -7.88 5.16
C ALA A 193 -2.29 -8.02 5.22
N THR A 194 -2.99 -6.93 5.52
CA THR A 194 -4.43 -6.84 5.31
C THR A 194 -4.72 -5.90 4.15
N LEU A 195 -5.40 -6.40 3.12
CA LEU A 195 -5.92 -5.61 2.01
C LEU A 195 -7.39 -5.25 2.26
N TYR A 196 -7.66 -3.99 2.56
CA TYR A 196 -9.00 -3.45 2.57
C TYR A 196 -9.42 -3.06 1.16
N PHE A 197 -10.39 -3.77 0.63
CA PHE A 197 -10.93 -3.54 -0.70
C PHE A 197 -12.30 -2.86 -0.57
N ASN A 198 -12.38 -1.60 -1.04
CA ASN A 198 -13.63 -0.86 -1.04
C ASN A 198 -14.54 -1.36 -2.17
N THR A 199 -15.75 -1.78 -1.84
CA THR A 199 -16.74 -2.25 -2.81
C THR A 199 -17.76 -1.16 -3.10
N ARG A 200 -18.28 -1.14 -4.34
CA ARG A 200 -19.43 -0.28 -4.69
C ARG A 200 -20.66 -0.67 -3.89
N LYS A 201 -21.60 0.25 -3.75
CA LYS A 201 -22.90 -0.03 -3.13
C LYS A 201 -23.74 -1.01 -3.94
N SER A 202 -23.58 -1.00 -5.28
CA SER A 202 -24.20 -1.94 -6.21
C SER A 202 -23.22 -3.05 -6.59
N GLU A 203 -23.70 -4.26 -6.66
CA GLU A 203 -22.92 -5.38 -7.20
C GLU A 203 -22.79 -5.18 -8.72
N VAL A 204 -21.57 -5.39 -9.21
CA VAL A 204 -21.29 -5.40 -10.65
C VAL A 204 -21.44 -6.84 -11.12
N THR A 205 -22.24 -7.09 -12.12
CA THR A 205 -22.38 -8.43 -12.71
C THR A 205 -21.10 -8.84 -13.43
N LYS A 206 -20.89 -10.13 -13.60
CA LYS A 206 -19.74 -10.65 -14.35
C LYS A 206 -19.70 -10.08 -15.77
N GLU A 207 -20.85 -9.98 -16.41
CA GLU A 207 -21.00 -9.43 -17.77
C GLU A 207 -20.62 -7.95 -17.84
N GLU A 208 -21.06 -7.12 -16.88
CA GLU A 208 -20.65 -5.70 -16.79
C GLU A 208 -19.15 -5.55 -16.59
N LEU A 209 -18.55 -6.43 -15.80
CA LEU A 209 -17.09 -6.45 -15.60
C LEU A 209 -16.35 -6.81 -16.89
N GLU A 210 -16.76 -7.87 -17.57
CA GLU A 210 -16.19 -8.32 -18.85
C GLU A 210 -16.31 -7.26 -19.94
N ASN A 211 -17.47 -6.59 -20.04
CA ASN A 211 -17.67 -5.49 -20.96
C ASN A 211 -16.75 -4.31 -20.64
N SER A 212 -16.62 -3.93 -19.36
CA SER A 212 -15.71 -2.86 -18.94
C SER A 212 -14.24 -3.17 -19.25
N ILE A 213 -13.82 -4.42 -19.08
CA ILE A 213 -12.45 -4.87 -19.44
C ILE A 213 -12.25 -4.78 -20.95
N ARG A 214 -13.22 -5.24 -21.75
CA ARG A 214 -13.16 -5.18 -23.21
C ARG A 214 -13.05 -3.74 -23.70
N GLU A 215 -13.89 -2.84 -23.22
CA GLU A 215 -13.85 -1.42 -23.59
C GLU A 215 -12.49 -0.77 -23.24
N LYS A 216 -11.92 -1.10 -22.08
CA LYS A 216 -10.61 -0.61 -21.70
C LYS A 216 -9.51 -1.13 -22.61
N LYS A 217 -9.55 -2.43 -22.95
CA LYS A 217 -8.60 -3.02 -23.91
C LYS A 217 -8.65 -2.33 -25.26
N GLU A 218 -9.86 -2.19 -25.83
CA GLU A 218 -10.07 -1.53 -27.12
C GLU A 218 -9.57 -0.08 -27.11
N LYS A 219 -9.85 0.66 -26.04
CA LYS A 219 -9.37 2.03 -25.88
C LYS A 219 -7.85 2.10 -25.82
N THR A 220 -7.21 1.18 -25.11
CA THR A 220 -5.75 1.10 -25.02
C THR A 220 -5.14 0.74 -26.36
N MET A 221 -5.70 -0.24 -27.09
CA MET A 221 -5.23 -0.60 -28.42
C MET A 221 -5.31 0.58 -29.40
N ARG A 222 -6.43 1.29 -29.44
CA ARG A 222 -6.55 2.52 -30.27
C ARG A 222 -5.54 3.60 -29.90
N GLN A 223 -5.14 3.70 -28.63
CA GLN A 223 -4.09 4.64 -28.22
C GLN A 223 -2.71 4.19 -28.71
N ILE A 224 -2.43 2.90 -28.70
CA ILE A 224 -1.17 2.32 -29.22
C ILE A 224 -1.09 2.49 -30.74
N ASP A 225 -2.18 2.25 -31.47
CA ASP A 225 -2.23 2.38 -32.93
C ASP A 225 -2.07 3.83 -33.42
N ASN A 226 -2.31 4.81 -32.55
CA ASN A 226 -2.18 6.24 -32.86
C ASN A 226 -0.78 6.82 -32.49
N TYR A 227 0.13 6.01 -31.97
CA TYR A 227 1.52 6.35 -31.67
C TYR A 227 2.48 5.64 -32.62
#